data_bb40f540919500d03670710f808936f2
#
_entry.id   bb40f540919500d03670710f808936f2
#
_cell.length_a   1.000
_cell.length_b   1.000
_cell.length_c   1.000
_cell.angle_alpha   90.00
_cell.angle_beta   90.00
_cell.angle_gamma   90.00
#
_symmetry.space_group_name_H-M   'P 1'
#
loop_
_entity.id
_entity.type
_entity.pdbx_description
1 polymer ?
#
loop_
_entity_poly.entity_id
_entity_poly.type
_entity_poly.pdbx_seq_one_letter_code
_entity_poly.pdbx_strand_id
1 'polypeptide(L)'
;MPQLFYVPIEPLVERYTESWYRNFPTTFRSAGFDVTVIDGVPLEDEVKVGTFLDVNSTVHYKSTQLAQIAALFNQRRVPNGSVFFFGDVEFWGIESVRLLAQMNRLDVTITGFLHAGSYTIEDAFAVAAPYQQYTEVGWLAACDRVYVGSDYHYHAFRERRLIPLGADDNLRSRLMVTGNPLFKSDYPLVDVSKRNKVVL
;
A
#
# COMPACT_ATOMS: atom_id res chain seq x y z
N MET A 1 4.38 22.35 8.29
CA MET A 1 4.78 20.94 8.06
C MET A 1 4.08 20.48 6.79
N PRO A 2 4.73 19.68 5.93
CA PRO A 2 4.07 19.12 4.76
C PRO A 2 2.94 18.17 5.20
N GLN A 3 1.81 18.23 4.48
CA GLN A 3 0.66 17.37 4.74
C GLN A 3 0.92 15.97 4.18
N LEU A 4 0.66 14.94 4.99
CA LEU A 4 0.70 13.55 4.58
C LEU A 4 -0.65 12.89 4.85
N PHE A 5 -1.25 12.33 3.81
CA PHE A 5 -2.44 11.49 3.89
C PHE A 5 -1.99 10.03 3.89
N TYR A 6 -2.14 9.38 5.04
CA TYR A 6 -1.87 7.96 5.17
C TYR A 6 -3.12 7.17 4.88
N VAL A 7 -3.06 6.32 3.86
CA VAL A 7 -4.14 5.42 3.44
C VAL A 7 -3.74 4.00 3.87
N PRO A 8 -4.18 3.56 5.05
CA PRO A 8 -3.76 2.28 5.60
C PRO A 8 -4.34 1.10 4.84
N ILE A 9 -3.63 -0.02 4.91
CA ILE A 9 -4.21 -1.35 4.70
C ILE A 9 -5.20 -1.63 5.82
N GLU A 10 -6.23 -2.42 5.56
CA GLU A 10 -7.17 -2.87 6.58
C GLU A 10 -6.41 -3.54 7.75
N PRO A 11 -6.53 -2.99 8.98
CA PRO A 11 -5.81 -3.53 10.13
C PRO A 11 -6.47 -4.84 10.58
N LEU A 12 -5.78 -5.95 10.38
CA LEU A 12 -6.24 -7.27 10.81
C LEU A 12 -5.45 -7.69 12.03
N VAL A 13 -6.16 -8.11 13.09
CA VAL A 13 -5.58 -8.56 14.35
C VAL A 13 -4.55 -9.66 14.10
N GLU A 14 -3.43 -9.64 14.84
CA GLU A 14 -2.30 -10.57 14.73
C GLU A 14 -1.55 -10.54 13.37
N ARG A 15 -1.79 -9.53 12.53
CA ARG A 15 -1.06 -9.35 11.27
C ARG A 15 -0.18 -8.11 11.30
N TYR A 16 0.81 -8.08 10.42
CA TYR A 16 1.68 -6.92 10.25
C TYR A 16 0.91 -5.63 9.87
N THR A 17 -0.28 -5.78 9.27
CA THR A 17 -1.14 -4.66 8.88
C THR A 17 -1.63 -3.87 10.08
N GLU A 18 -1.91 -4.53 11.20
CA GLU A 18 -2.24 -3.88 12.48
C GLU A 18 -1.04 -3.08 13.02
N SER A 19 0.17 -3.67 12.97
CA SER A 19 1.40 -2.99 13.34
C SER A 19 1.63 -1.74 12.50
N TRP A 20 1.47 -1.83 11.19
CA TRP A 20 1.63 -0.71 10.27
C TRP A 20 0.61 0.39 10.53
N TYR A 21 -0.65 0.01 10.75
CA TYR A 21 -1.73 0.95 11.08
C TYR A 21 -1.38 1.80 12.32
N ARG A 22 -0.87 1.17 13.36
CA ARG A 22 -0.49 1.86 14.62
C ARG A 22 0.77 2.70 14.51
N ASN A 23 1.79 2.21 13.81
CA ASN A 23 3.13 2.76 13.89
C ASN A 23 3.46 3.78 12.78
N PHE A 24 2.95 3.62 11.56
CA PHE A 24 3.23 4.57 10.48
C PHE A 24 2.82 6.01 10.82
N PRO A 25 1.60 6.29 11.34
CA PRO A 25 1.23 7.67 11.65
C PRO A 25 2.19 8.34 12.64
N THR A 26 2.64 7.61 13.66
CA THR A 26 3.60 8.12 14.66
C THR A 26 4.97 8.34 14.02
N THR A 27 5.43 7.42 13.18
CA THR A 27 6.70 7.53 12.47
C THR A 27 6.73 8.73 11.54
N PHE A 28 5.67 8.95 10.76
CA PHE A 28 5.58 10.10 9.87
C PHE A 28 5.50 11.43 10.62
N ARG A 29 4.76 11.50 11.73
CA ARG A 29 4.76 12.69 12.60
C ARG A 29 6.14 12.98 13.16
N SER A 30 6.86 11.95 13.59
CA SER A 30 8.25 12.10 14.08
C SER A 30 9.20 12.55 12.98
N ALA A 31 8.90 12.25 11.72
CA ALA A 31 9.63 12.73 10.55
C ALA A 31 9.23 14.16 10.11
N GLY A 32 8.32 14.83 10.83
CA GLY A 32 7.96 16.23 10.59
C GLY A 32 6.77 16.43 9.64
N PHE A 33 5.95 15.40 9.40
CA PHE A 33 4.71 15.54 8.63
C PHE A 33 3.51 15.86 9.53
N ASP A 34 2.57 16.64 8.99
CA ASP A 34 1.21 16.69 9.51
C ASP A 34 0.43 15.52 8.90
N VAL A 35 -0.02 14.57 9.74
CA VAL A 35 -0.55 13.29 9.27
C VAL A 35 -2.05 13.19 9.48
N THR A 36 -2.77 13.06 8.38
CA THR A 36 -4.18 12.67 8.35
C THR A 36 -4.28 11.20 7.94
N VAL A 37 -4.90 10.38 8.77
CA VAL A 37 -5.20 8.98 8.42
C VAL A 37 -6.53 8.94 7.68
N ILE A 38 -6.55 8.31 6.51
CA ILE A 38 -7.77 8.06 5.71
C ILE A 38 -8.15 6.60 5.93
N ASP A 39 -8.93 6.39 6.96
CA ASP A 39 -9.34 5.05 7.36
C ASP A 39 -10.50 4.53 6.52
N GLY A 40 -10.54 3.22 6.29
CA GLY A 40 -11.66 2.58 5.62
C GLY A 40 -12.76 2.18 6.61
N VAL A 41 -13.93 1.86 6.07
CA VAL A 41 -15.02 1.27 6.86
C VAL A 41 -15.03 -0.23 6.63
N PRO A 42 -14.77 -1.07 7.65
CA PRO A 42 -14.86 -2.52 7.50
C PRO A 42 -16.32 -2.94 7.32
N LEU A 43 -16.54 -4.03 6.59
CA LEU A 43 -17.89 -4.63 6.44
C LEU A 43 -18.27 -5.52 7.63
N GLU A 44 -17.29 -6.19 8.20
CA GLU A 44 -17.47 -7.15 9.29
C GLU A 44 -16.47 -6.85 10.40
N ASP A 45 -16.90 -6.98 11.66
CA ASP A 45 -16.05 -6.76 12.83
C ASP A 45 -15.12 -7.93 13.13
N GLU A 46 -15.37 -9.11 12.52
CA GLU A 46 -14.60 -10.34 12.79
C GLU A 46 -13.91 -10.87 11.55
N VAL A 47 -12.60 -11.13 11.71
CA VAL A 47 -11.82 -11.86 10.71
C VAL A 47 -12.20 -13.34 10.75
N LYS A 48 -12.69 -13.88 9.65
CA LYS A 48 -12.96 -15.32 9.55
C LYS A 48 -11.66 -16.11 9.63
N VAL A 49 -11.52 -16.91 10.67
CA VAL A 49 -10.35 -17.80 10.84
C VAL A 49 -10.24 -18.73 9.63
N GLY A 50 -9.05 -18.79 9.02
CA GLY A 50 -8.76 -19.64 7.87
C GLY A 50 -8.99 -19.00 6.50
N THR A 51 -9.47 -17.75 6.42
CA THR A 51 -9.47 -16.98 5.17
C THR A 51 -8.28 -16.03 5.15
N PHE A 52 -7.50 -16.09 4.07
CA PHE A 52 -6.35 -15.19 3.91
C PHE A 52 -6.80 -13.76 3.65
N LEU A 53 -7.85 -13.58 2.87
CA LEU A 53 -8.41 -12.30 2.48
C LEU A 53 -9.90 -12.47 2.13
N ASP A 54 -10.75 -11.59 2.67
CA ASP A 54 -12.10 -11.41 2.13
C ASP A 54 -12.05 -10.28 1.10
N VAL A 55 -12.12 -10.65 -0.18
CA VAL A 55 -12.04 -9.69 -1.30
C VAL A 55 -13.17 -8.65 -1.23
N ASN A 56 -14.38 -9.06 -0.83
CA ASN A 56 -15.51 -8.13 -0.75
C ASN A 56 -15.30 -7.08 0.35
N SER A 57 -14.86 -7.50 1.53
CA SER A 57 -14.53 -6.61 2.65
C SER A 57 -13.39 -5.66 2.26
N THR A 58 -12.32 -6.19 1.69
CA THR A 58 -11.17 -5.39 1.26
C THR A 58 -11.54 -4.35 0.20
N VAL A 59 -12.35 -4.73 -0.79
CA VAL A 59 -12.84 -3.79 -1.83
C VAL A 59 -13.71 -2.72 -1.21
N HIS A 60 -14.61 -3.07 -0.30
CA HIS A 60 -15.45 -2.10 0.41
C HIS A 60 -14.60 -1.13 1.23
N TYR A 61 -13.66 -1.65 2.04
CA TYR A 61 -12.77 -0.84 2.86
C TYR A 61 -12.00 0.19 2.01
N LYS A 62 -11.35 -0.25 0.94
CA LYS A 62 -10.60 0.62 0.01
C LYS A 62 -11.53 1.59 -0.74
N SER A 63 -12.76 1.20 -1.07
CA SER A 63 -13.73 2.09 -1.73
C SER A 63 -14.18 3.22 -0.81
N THR A 64 -14.37 2.97 0.48
CA THR A 64 -14.71 4.01 1.45
C THR A 64 -13.56 4.98 1.69
N GLN A 65 -12.32 4.52 1.62
CA GLN A 65 -11.13 5.39 1.63
C GLN A 65 -11.09 6.28 0.38
N LEU A 66 -11.34 5.72 -0.81
CA LEU A 66 -11.40 6.50 -2.05
C LEU A 66 -12.48 7.59 -2.01
N ALA A 67 -13.65 7.27 -1.48
CA ALA A 67 -14.73 8.25 -1.31
C ALA A 67 -14.30 9.43 -0.40
N GLN A 68 -13.58 9.15 0.69
CA GLN A 68 -13.03 10.18 1.56
C GLN A 68 -11.97 11.03 0.84
N ILE A 69 -11.07 10.41 0.06
CA ILE A 69 -10.07 11.14 -0.73
C ILE A 69 -10.77 12.08 -1.72
N ALA A 70 -11.77 11.59 -2.45
CA ALA A 70 -12.54 12.41 -3.39
C ALA A 70 -13.22 13.60 -2.70
N ALA A 71 -13.77 13.37 -1.49
CA ALA A 71 -14.36 14.44 -0.69
C ALA A 71 -13.32 15.50 -0.25
N LEU A 72 -12.08 15.10 0.11
CA LEU A 72 -11.01 16.03 0.44
C LEU A 72 -10.65 16.94 -0.75
N PHE A 73 -10.54 16.40 -1.95
CA PHE A 73 -10.31 17.20 -3.16
C PHE A 73 -11.48 18.15 -3.44
N ASN A 74 -12.73 17.66 -3.36
CA ASN A 74 -13.92 18.49 -3.57
C ASN A 74 -14.01 19.64 -2.56
N GLN A 75 -13.61 19.41 -1.32
CA GLN A 75 -13.60 20.41 -0.25
C GLN A 75 -12.35 21.31 -0.28
N ARG A 76 -11.45 21.16 -1.25
CA ARG A 76 -10.17 21.86 -1.36
C ARG A 76 -9.29 21.73 -0.11
N ARG A 77 -9.32 20.56 0.52
CA ARG A 77 -8.55 20.24 1.73
C ARG A 77 -7.25 19.49 1.46
N VAL A 78 -6.86 19.37 0.19
CA VAL A 78 -5.56 18.81 -0.22
C VAL A 78 -4.64 19.98 -0.58
N PRO A 79 -3.67 20.32 0.28
CA PRO A 79 -2.69 21.36 -0.01
C PRO A 79 -1.77 20.94 -1.16
N ASN A 80 -1.24 21.92 -1.88
CA ASN A 80 -0.17 21.67 -2.84
C ASN A 80 1.09 21.16 -2.14
N GLY A 81 1.80 20.20 -2.72
CA GLY A 81 2.95 19.53 -2.08
C GLY A 81 2.58 18.45 -1.07
N SER A 82 1.31 18.04 -1.01
CA SER A 82 0.87 16.93 -0.13
C SER A 82 1.43 15.58 -0.60
N VAL A 83 1.59 14.68 0.34
CA VAL A 83 1.98 13.28 0.10
C VAL A 83 0.78 12.36 0.39
N PHE A 84 0.44 11.48 -0.54
CA PHE A 84 -0.43 10.34 -0.31
C PHE A 84 0.44 9.09 -0.16
N PHE A 85 0.41 8.49 1.02
CA PHE A 85 1.15 7.26 1.30
C PHE A 85 0.15 6.11 1.47
N PHE A 86 0.18 5.17 0.52
CA PHE A 86 -0.65 3.97 0.54
C PHE A 86 0.08 2.84 1.26
N GLY A 87 -0.52 2.30 2.30
CA GLY A 87 -0.03 1.09 2.96
C GLY A 87 -0.01 -0.11 2.00
N ASP A 88 -0.90 -0.10 1.00
CA ASP A 88 -0.93 -1.05 -0.09
C ASP A 88 -1.30 -0.35 -1.40
N VAL A 89 -0.40 -0.45 -2.39
CA VAL A 89 -0.59 0.13 -3.74
C VAL A 89 -1.61 -0.69 -4.55
N GLU A 90 -1.90 -1.91 -4.18
CA GLU A 90 -3.04 -2.66 -4.70
C GLU A 90 -4.35 -1.98 -4.24
N PHE A 91 -4.60 -0.81 -4.78
CA PHE A 91 -5.70 0.07 -4.41
C PHE A 91 -6.50 0.47 -5.65
N TRP A 92 -7.71 -0.08 -5.77
CA TRP A 92 -8.63 0.22 -6.88
C TRP A 92 -9.13 1.65 -6.77
N GLY A 93 -8.51 2.55 -7.51
CA GLY A 93 -8.78 3.99 -7.51
C GLY A 93 -7.56 4.88 -7.25
N ILE A 94 -6.36 4.31 -7.09
CA ILE A 94 -5.14 5.10 -6.95
C ILE A 94 -4.90 6.00 -8.19
N GLU A 95 -5.28 5.53 -9.37
CA GLU A 95 -5.30 6.31 -10.62
C GLU A 95 -6.26 7.50 -10.55
N SER A 96 -7.39 7.34 -9.84
CA SER A 96 -8.34 8.44 -9.61
C SER A 96 -7.74 9.52 -8.70
N VAL A 97 -6.90 9.15 -7.74
CA VAL A 97 -6.18 10.13 -6.90
C VAL A 97 -5.21 10.96 -7.76
N ARG A 98 -4.47 10.31 -8.67
CA ARG A 98 -3.60 11.01 -9.63
C ARG A 98 -4.40 11.93 -10.56
N LEU A 99 -5.52 11.44 -11.09
CA LEU A 99 -6.40 12.25 -11.95
C LEU A 99 -6.94 13.48 -11.20
N LEU A 100 -7.45 13.30 -9.97
CA LEU A 100 -7.96 14.39 -9.14
C LEU A 100 -6.88 15.45 -8.87
N ALA A 101 -5.64 15.02 -8.55
CA ALA A 101 -4.53 15.94 -8.37
C ALA A 101 -4.26 16.77 -9.63
N GLN A 102 -4.16 16.13 -10.78
CA GLN A 102 -3.92 16.80 -12.07
C GLN A 102 -5.04 17.77 -12.44
N MET A 103 -6.31 17.35 -12.31
CA MET A 103 -7.46 18.19 -12.65
C MET A 103 -7.59 19.40 -11.72
N ASN A 104 -7.14 19.28 -10.47
CA ASN A 104 -7.09 20.42 -9.53
C ASN A 104 -5.77 21.20 -9.61
N ARG A 105 -4.84 20.83 -10.51
CA ARG A 105 -3.53 21.48 -10.70
C ARG A 105 -2.69 21.48 -9.42
N LEU A 106 -2.76 20.38 -8.66
CA LEU A 106 -2.00 20.19 -7.43
C LEU A 106 -0.78 19.30 -7.72
N ASP A 107 0.36 19.74 -7.27
CA ASP A 107 1.56 18.91 -7.18
C ASP A 107 1.43 18.05 -5.91
N VAL A 108 1.21 16.76 -6.10
CA VAL A 108 1.12 15.78 -5.01
C VAL A 108 2.05 14.60 -5.31
N THR A 109 2.67 14.10 -4.27
CA THR A 109 3.44 12.85 -4.33
C THR A 109 2.52 11.68 -3.94
N ILE A 110 2.45 10.66 -4.79
CA ILE A 110 1.72 9.42 -4.52
C ILE A 110 2.74 8.30 -4.40
N THR A 111 2.76 7.61 -3.27
CA THR A 111 3.72 6.56 -2.97
C THR A 111 3.12 5.50 -2.06
N GLY A 112 3.74 4.33 -1.97
CA GLY A 112 3.26 3.27 -1.07
C GLY A 112 3.99 1.95 -1.27
N PHE A 113 3.54 0.93 -0.56
CA PHE A 113 4.05 -0.43 -0.64
C PHE A 113 3.21 -1.29 -1.57
N LEU A 114 3.87 -2.13 -2.36
CA LEU A 114 3.26 -3.24 -3.10
C LEU A 114 3.66 -4.54 -2.40
N HIS A 115 2.68 -5.26 -1.89
CA HIS A 115 2.93 -6.47 -1.08
C HIS A 115 2.97 -7.73 -1.91
N ALA A 116 2.05 -7.87 -2.85
CA ALA A 116 1.88 -9.02 -3.73
C ALA A 116 1.07 -8.60 -4.96
N GLY A 117 0.60 -9.56 -5.72
CA GLY A 117 -0.28 -9.32 -6.86
C GLY A 117 -0.44 -10.59 -7.72
N SER A 118 -1.23 -10.48 -8.76
CA SER A 118 -1.55 -11.62 -9.64
C SER A 118 -0.34 -12.21 -10.40
N TYR A 119 0.82 -11.59 -10.30
CA TYR A 119 2.10 -12.10 -10.80
C TYR A 119 2.79 -13.09 -9.85
N THR A 120 2.32 -13.23 -8.61
CA THR A 120 2.83 -14.17 -7.61
C THR A 120 1.96 -15.43 -7.66
N ILE A 121 2.56 -16.58 -7.99
CA ILE A 121 1.79 -17.84 -8.24
C ILE A 121 1.04 -18.30 -6.99
N GLU A 122 1.59 -18.03 -5.82
CA GLU A 122 1.03 -18.41 -4.52
C GLU A 122 0.00 -17.39 -3.98
N ASP A 123 -0.19 -16.27 -4.68
CA ASP A 123 -1.16 -15.25 -4.28
C ASP A 123 -2.59 -15.65 -4.63
N ALA A 124 -3.53 -15.26 -3.77
CA ALA A 124 -4.95 -15.49 -3.99
C ALA A 124 -5.45 -14.84 -5.30
N PHE A 125 -4.80 -13.76 -5.74
CA PHE A 125 -5.10 -13.08 -7.00
C PHE A 125 -4.41 -13.67 -8.21
N ALA A 126 -3.56 -14.69 -8.08
CA ALA A 126 -2.91 -15.36 -9.22
C ALA A 126 -3.94 -15.94 -10.21
N VAL A 127 -5.12 -16.27 -9.72
CA VAL A 127 -6.28 -16.73 -10.53
C VAL A 127 -7.20 -15.59 -10.96
N ALA A 128 -6.87 -14.35 -10.60
CA ALA A 128 -7.67 -13.18 -10.95
C ALA A 128 -7.76 -13.00 -12.46
N ALA A 129 -8.76 -12.24 -12.86
CA ALA A 129 -9.05 -12.00 -14.26
C ALA A 129 -7.80 -11.51 -15.04
N PRO A 130 -7.64 -11.90 -16.30
CA PRO A 130 -6.47 -11.54 -17.11
C PRO A 130 -6.17 -10.04 -17.21
N TYR A 131 -7.17 -9.19 -16.95
CA TYR A 131 -6.99 -7.73 -16.93
C TYR A 131 -6.12 -7.22 -15.78
N GLN A 132 -5.98 -7.98 -14.68
CA GLN A 132 -5.24 -7.55 -13.49
C GLN A 132 -3.80 -7.10 -13.81
N GLN A 133 -3.15 -7.73 -14.77
CA GLN A 133 -1.82 -7.33 -15.21
C GLN A 133 -1.74 -5.87 -15.66
N TYR A 134 -2.78 -5.35 -16.32
CA TYR A 134 -2.82 -3.96 -16.77
C TYR A 134 -3.08 -3.02 -15.61
N THR A 135 -3.92 -3.42 -14.67
CA THR A 135 -4.23 -2.66 -13.46
C THR A 135 -2.99 -2.50 -12.59
N GLU A 136 -2.21 -3.55 -12.40
CA GLU A 136 -0.97 -3.53 -11.61
C GLU A 136 0.07 -2.56 -12.18
N VAL A 137 0.24 -2.52 -13.49
CA VAL A 137 1.11 -1.53 -14.14
C VAL A 137 0.51 -0.13 -14.06
N GLY A 138 -0.83 0.00 -14.13
CA GLY A 138 -1.55 1.25 -13.95
C GLY A 138 -1.34 1.85 -12.55
N TRP A 139 -1.34 1.04 -11.51
CA TRP A 139 -1.03 1.51 -10.15
C TRP A 139 0.38 2.08 -10.04
N LEU A 140 1.38 1.38 -10.60
CA LEU A 140 2.74 1.91 -10.64
C LEU A 140 2.81 3.21 -11.43
N ALA A 141 2.08 3.32 -12.56
CA ALA A 141 2.05 4.52 -13.37
C ALA A 141 1.39 5.71 -12.65
N ALA A 142 0.44 5.47 -11.76
CA ALA A 142 -0.20 6.50 -10.95
C ALA A 142 0.70 7.00 -9.80
N CYS A 143 1.66 6.18 -9.35
CA CYS A 143 2.57 6.50 -8.26
C CYS A 143 3.85 7.20 -8.75
N ASP A 144 4.47 8.00 -7.88
CA ASP A 144 5.82 8.56 -8.08
C ASP A 144 6.90 7.57 -7.61
N ARG A 145 6.59 6.78 -6.57
CA ARG A 145 7.44 5.70 -6.05
C ARG A 145 6.58 4.57 -5.51
N VAL A 146 7.01 3.34 -5.74
CA VAL A 146 6.41 2.12 -5.18
C VAL A 146 7.51 1.29 -4.53
N TYR A 147 7.28 0.90 -3.30
CA TYR A 147 8.24 0.13 -2.50
C TYR A 147 7.85 -1.34 -2.46
N VAL A 148 8.84 -2.21 -2.53
CA VAL A 148 8.69 -3.66 -2.39
C VAL A 148 9.62 -4.22 -1.33
N GLY A 149 9.22 -5.31 -0.71
CA GLY A 149 9.91 -5.90 0.43
C GLY A 149 11.19 -6.66 0.12
N SER A 150 11.46 -7.02 -1.15
CA SER A 150 12.62 -7.83 -1.50
C SER A 150 13.01 -7.71 -2.98
N ASP A 151 14.26 -8.08 -3.30
CA ASP A 151 14.72 -8.20 -4.68
C ASP A 151 13.93 -9.26 -5.47
N TYR A 152 13.54 -10.36 -4.82
CA TYR A 152 12.67 -11.36 -5.44
C TYR A 152 11.37 -10.73 -5.94
N HIS A 153 10.71 -9.95 -5.09
CA HIS A 153 9.47 -9.28 -5.44
C HIS A 153 9.67 -8.25 -6.58
N TYR A 154 10.74 -7.45 -6.49
CA TYR A 154 11.14 -6.52 -7.56
C TYR A 154 11.31 -7.22 -8.91
N HIS A 155 12.07 -8.30 -8.95
CA HIS A 155 12.31 -9.05 -10.18
C HIS A 155 11.06 -9.74 -10.70
N ALA A 156 10.24 -10.33 -9.82
CA ALA A 156 8.98 -10.95 -10.21
C ALA A 156 8.02 -9.97 -10.89
N PHE A 157 7.85 -8.77 -10.31
CA PHE A 157 7.01 -7.73 -10.89
C PHE A 157 7.59 -7.21 -12.21
N ARG A 158 8.89 -6.92 -12.23
CA ARG A 158 9.58 -6.43 -13.43
C ARG A 158 9.46 -7.41 -14.61
N GLU A 159 9.74 -8.68 -14.38
CA GLU A 159 9.80 -9.70 -15.44
C GLU A 159 8.41 -10.13 -15.91
N ARG A 160 7.43 -10.17 -15.00
CA ARG A 160 6.09 -10.66 -15.32
C ARG A 160 5.10 -9.55 -15.68
N ARG A 161 5.41 -8.28 -15.43
CA ARG A 161 4.55 -7.12 -15.70
C ARG A 161 5.23 -6.04 -16.53
N LEU A 162 6.32 -5.47 -16.04
CA LEU A 162 6.87 -4.27 -16.68
C LEU A 162 7.47 -4.57 -18.05
N ILE A 163 8.24 -5.64 -18.19
CA ILE A 163 8.87 -6.01 -19.46
C ILE A 163 7.83 -6.44 -20.50
N PRO A 164 6.91 -7.39 -20.20
CA PRO A 164 5.94 -7.85 -21.18
C PRO A 164 4.97 -6.76 -21.65
N LEU A 165 4.66 -5.78 -20.79
CA LEU A 165 3.75 -4.68 -21.11
C LEU A 165 4.48 -3.44 -21.66
N GLY A 166 5.79 -3.53 -21.93
CA GLY A 166 6.54 -2.49 -22.61
C GLY A 166 6.78 -1.23 -21.76
N ALA A 167 6.82 -1.35 -20.42
CA ALA A 167 7.13 -0.24 -19.53
C ALA A 167 8.48 0.39 -19.89
N ASP A 168 8.53 1.73 -19.96
CA ASP A 168 9.76 2.47 -20.18
C ASP A 168 10.65 2.54 -18.94
N ASP A 169 11.85 3.07 -19.07
CA ASP A 169 12.81 3.17 -17.98
C ASP A 169 12.34 4.15 -16.89
N ASN A 170 11.57 5.17 -17.24
CA ASN A 170 10.99 6.09 -16.26
C ASN A 170 10.01 5.34 -15.35
N LEU A 171 9.10 4.58 -15.94
CA LEU A 171 8.13 3.79 -15.16
C LEU A 171 8.83 2.72 -14.31
N ARG A 172 9.82 2.03 -14.87
CA ARG A 172 10.62 1.03 -14.15
C ARG A 172 11.38 1.61 -12.94
N SER A 173 11.89 2.83 -13.07
CA SER A 173 12.64 3.51 -12.00
C SER A 173 11.80 3.89 -10.78
N ARG A 174 10.48 3.83 -10.88
CA ARG A 174 9.57 4.10 -9.75
C ARG A 174 9.49 2.95 -8.76
N LEU A 175 9.84 1.73 -9.17
CA LEU A 175 9.85 0.57 -8.30
C LEU A 175 11.16 0.47 -7.54
N MET A 176 11.10 0.35 -6.21
CA MET A 176 12.28 0.37 -5.34
C MET A 176 12.22 -0.72 -4.28
N VAL A 177 13.34 -1.40 -4.05
CA VAL A 177 13.46 -2.35 -2.93
C VAL A 177 13.86 -1.59 -1.67
N THR A 178 13.08 -1.72 -0.61
CA THR A 178 13.36 -1.07 0.69
C THR A 178 13.35 -2.04 1.87
N GLY A 179 12.94 -3.28 1.66
CA GLY A 179 12.56 -4.17 2.76
C GLY A 179 11.17 -3.85 3.32
N ASN A 180 10.63 -4.75 4.12
CA ASN A 180 9.38 -4.51 4.83
C ASN A 180 9.67 -3.78 6.14
N PRO A 181 8.95 -2.68 6.44
CA PRO A 181 9.09 -1.99 7.72
C PRO A 181 8.76 -2.90 8.91
N LEU A 182 9.69 -2.98 9.84
CA LEU A 182 9.54 -3.66 11.11
C LEU A 182 9.65 -2.63 12.23
N PHE A 183 8.66 -2.58 13.10
CA PHE A 183 8.65 -1.65 14.22
C PHE A 183 9.14 -2.36 15.49
N LYS A 184 10.17 -1.79 16.11
CA LYS A 184 10.85 -2.39 17.27
C LYS A 184 9.90 -2.64 18.45
N SER A 185 8.84 -1.86 18.58
CA SER A 185 7.82 -2.00 19.61
C SER A 185 7.03 -3.33 19.54
N ASP A 186 6.94 -3.91 18.35
CA ASP A 186 6.12 -5.11 18.11
C ASP A 186 6.91 -6.41 18.37
N TYR A 187 8.23 -6.28 18.51
CA TYR A 187 9.13 -7.41 18.71
C TYR A 187 9.91 -7.22 20.01
N PRO A 188 9.37 -7.66 21.16
CA PRO A 188 10.13 -7.62 22.40
C PRO A 188 11.44 -8.40 22.21
N LEU A 189 12.53 -7.85 22.71
CA LEU A 189 13.83 -8.51 22.67
C LEU A 189 13.71 -9.88 23.35
N VAL A 190 13.63 -10.92 22.56
CA VAL A 190 13.60 -12.29 23.07
C VAL A 190 15.02 -12.64 23.45
N ASP A 191 15.20 -13.03 24.71
CA ASP A 191 16.48 -13.57 25.20
C ASP A 191 16.83 -14.83 24.38
N VAL A 192 17.80 -14.70 23.48
CA VAL A 192 18.19 -15.76 22.54
C VAL A 192 18.72 -16.99 23.29
N SER A 193 19.23 -16.80 24.51
CA SER A 193 19.71 -17.91 25.36
C SER A 193 18.62 -18.89 25.76
N LYS A 194 17.36 -18.49 25.67
CA LYS A 194 16.18 -19.32 26.01
C LYS A 194 15.59 -20.07 24.80
N ARG A 195 16.17 -19.93 23.62
CA ARG A 195 15.68 -20.66 22.44
C ARG A 195 16.16 -22.11 22.47
N ASN A 196 15.27 -23.02 22.83
CA ASN A 196 15.55 -24.47 22.86
C ASN A 196 15.36 -25.17 21.49
N LYS A 197 14.80 -24.51 20.47
CA LYS A 197 14.57 -25.09 19.15
C LYS A 197 14.74 -24.03 18.06
N VAL A 198 15.47 -24.39 17.02
CA VAL A 198 15.45 -23.73 15.70
C VAL A 198 14.46 -24.53 14.85
N VAL A 199 13.39 -23.89 14.40
CA VAL A 199 12.52 -24.46 13.37
C VAL A 199 13.08 -23.97 12.05
N LEU A 200 13.58 -24.91 11.24
CA LEU A 200 14.01 -24.68 9.87
C LEU A 200 12.82 -24.81 8.94
#